data_fbb42151372998a088125fb02c948cbd
#
_entry.id   fbb42151372998a088125fb02c948cbd
#
_cell.length_a   1.000
_cell.length_b   1.000
_cell.length_c   1.000
_cell.angle_alpha   90.00
_cell.angle_beta   90.00
_cell.angle_gamma   90.00
#
_symmetry.space_group_name_H-M   'P 1'
#
loop_
_entity.id
_entity.type
_entity.pdbx_description
1 polymer ?
#
loop_
_entity_poly.entity_id
_entity_poly.type
_entity_poly.pdbx_seq_one_letter_code
_entity_poly.pdbx_strand_id
1 'polypeptide(L)'
;MNWNTIASIATAIGVCIAALGVCIAAWQILESRKLAQTSFEDGLDQQYRKLAMDIPVDALIGKPINNKKDELREIIYNYLDLCNEQTYLRQKKRVSKSRWKEWNDGIKDNLSKPAFKEVWNEIKDKAPTTFTALGLLEKGEFKIDPAKW
;
A
#
# COMPACT_ATOMS: atom_id res chain seq x y z
N MET A 1 21.09 -32.08 50.83
CA MET A 1 20.83 -30.99 49.87
C MET A 1 20.16 -29.87 50.64
N ASN A 2 20.69 -28.66 50.62
CA ASN A 2 20.24 -27.56 51.50
C ASN A 2 18.99 -26.91 50.87
N TRP A 3 17.95 -26.62 51.63
CA TRP A 3 16.71 -26.00 51.13
C TRP A 3 16.95 -24.71 50.35
N ASN A 4 17.95 -23.92 50.76
CA ASN A 4 18.31 -22.70 50.04
C ASN A 4 18.84 -22.97 48.63
N THR A 5 19.59 -24.06 48.44
CA THR A 5 20.11 -24.45 47.11
C THR A 5 18.95 -24.87 46.17
N ILE A 6 17.98 -25.61 46.71
CA ILE A 6 16.79 -26.02 45.93
C ILE A 6 15.98 -24.82 45.53
N ALA A 7 15.72 -23.86 46.44
CA ALA A 7 15.02 -22.64 46.16
C ALA A 7 15.71 -21.77 45.11
N SER A 8 17.06 -21.66 45.19
CA SER A 8 17.82 -20.90 44.19
C SER A 8 17.78 -21.51 42.80
N ILE A 9 17.84 -22.86 42.71
CA ILE A 9 17.74 -23.57 41.42
C ILE A 9 16.31 -23.40 40.85
N ALA A 10 15.29 -23.55 41.66
CA ALA A 10 13.91 -23.37 41.23
C ALA A 10 13.66 -21.94 40.73
N THR A 11 14.19 -20.94 41.42
CA THR A 11 14.09 -19.52 40.97
C THR A 11 14.83 -19.30 39.66
N ALA A 12 16.05 -19.85 39.49
CA ALA A 12 16.81 -19.72 38.24
C ALA A 12 16.06 -20.34 37.06
N ILE A 13 15.49 -21.55 37.25
CA ILE A 13 14.67 -22.19 36.22
C ILE A 13 13.45 -21.36 35.89
N GLY A 14 12.76 -20.81 36.89
CA GLY A 14 11.58 -19.94 36.71
C GLY A 14 11.92 -18.69 35.88
N VAL A 15 13.05 -18.04 36.17
CA VAL A 15 13.52 -16.86 35.41
C VAL A 15 13.84 -17.25 33.96
N CYS A 16 14.49 -18.38 33.69
CA CYS A 16 14.75 -18.84 32.33
C CYS A 16 13.47 -19.10 31.53
N ILE A 17 12.47 -19.76 32.15
CA ILE A 17 11.17 -20.02 31.53
C ILE A 17 10.46 -18.70 31.23
N ALA A 18 10.44 -17.76 32.17
CA ALA A 18 9.86 -16.44 31.96
C ALA A 18 10.51 -15.67 30.80
N ALA A 19 11.86 -15.67 30.73
CA ALA A 19 12.61 -15.03 29.66
C ALA A 19 12.26 -15.65 28.28
N LEU A 20 12.20 -16.98 28.18
CA LEU A 20 11.80 -17.67 26.96
C LEU A 20 10.36 -17.31 26.55
N GLY A 21 9.44 -17.23 27.51
CA GLY A 21 8.05 -16.80 27.26
C GLY A 21 7.97 -15.40 26.65
N VAL A 22 8.75 -14.46 27.18
CA VAL A 22 8.82 -13.08 26.63
C VAL A 22 9.40 -13.07 25.22
N CYS A 23 10.43 -13.84 24.93
CA CYS A 23 11.02 -13.93 23.59
C CYS A 23 10.02 -14.50 22.57
N ILE A 24 9.29 -15.56 22.94
CA ILE A 24 8.25 -16.16 22.09
C ILE A 24 7.12 -15.15 21.84
N ALA A 25 6.64 -14.47 22.87
CA ALA A 25 5.59 -13.45 22.73
C ALA A 25 6.05 -12.28 21.82
N ALA A 26 7.28 -11.81 21.98
CA ALA A 26 7.82 -10.77 21.10
C ALA A 26 7.88 -11.22 19.64
N TRP A 27 8.33 -12.45 19.39
CA TRP A 27 8.37 -13.02 18.04
C TRP A 27 6.96 -13.15 17.43
N GLN A 28 5.97 -13.63 18.20
CA GLN A 28 4.59 -13.72 17.75
C GLN A 28 3.99 -12.35 17.39
N ILE A 29 4.30 -11.30 18.16
CA ILE A 29 3.87 -9.93 17.85
C ILE A 29 4.46 -9.46 16.52
N LEU A 30 5.72 -9.71 16.26
CA LEU A 30 6.38 -9.33 15.01
C LEU A 30 5.76 -10.06 13.81
N GLU A 31 5.47 -11.36 13.96
CA GLU A 31 4.84 -12.13 12.89
C GLU A 31 3.39 -11.68 12.63
N SER A 32 2.62 -11.44 13.68
CA SER A 32 1.26 -10.89 13.57
C SER A 32 1.23 -9.55 12.85
N ARG A 33 2.21 -8.67 13.10
CA ARG A 33 2.32 -7.38 12.39
C ARG A 33 2.57 -7.56 10.89
N LYS A 34 3.43 -8.52 10.51
CA LYS A 34 3.69 -8.82 9.08
C LYS A 34 2.43 -9.35 8.40
N LEU A 35 1.73 -10.30 9.04
CA LEU A 35 0.48 -10.84 8.52
C LEU A 35 -0.59 -9.76 8.36
N ALA A 36 -0.76 -8.90 9.35
CA ALA A 36 -1.69 -7.78 9.29
C ALA A 36 -1.35 -6.81 8.15
N GLN A 37 -0.06 -6.50 7.94
CA GLN A 37 0.40 -5.67 6.83
C GLN A 37 0.09 -6.33 5.47
N THR A 38 0.41 -7.62 5.30
CA THR A 38 0.12 -8.35 4.07
C THR A 38 -1.38 -8.39 3.77
N SER A 39 -2.21 -8.72 4.77
CA SER A 39 -3.66 -8.73 4.62
C SER A 39 -4.23 -7.37 4.23
N PHE A 40 -3.67 -6.29 4.78
CA PHE A 40 -4.03 -4.91 4.41
C PHE A 40 -3.66 -4.58 2.96
N GLU A 41 -2.45 -4.94 2.52
CA GLU A 41 -1.98 -4.78 1.15
C GLU A 41 -2.83 -5.58 0.15
N ASP A 42 -3.17 -6.82 0.49
CA ASP A 42 -4.05 -7.67 -0.32
C ASP A 42 -5.47 -7.09 -0.45
N GLY A 43 -5.96 -6.42 0.59
CA GLY A 43 -7.24 -5.69 0.55
C GLY A 43 -7.23 -4.55 -0.49
N LEU A 44 -6.15 -3.79 -0.57
CA LEU A 44 -5.97 -2.74 -1.58
C LEU A 44 -5.82 -3.32 -2.99
N ASP A 45 -5.13 -4.46 -3.13
CA ASP A 45 -5.04 -5.17 -4.42
C ASP A 45 -6.41 -5.68 -4.89
N GLN A 46 -7.28 -6.11 -3.97
CA GLN A 46 -8.66 -6.50 -4.31
C GLN A 46 -9.49 -5.30 -4.79
N GLN A 47 -9.34 -4.13 -4.17
CA GLN A 47 -9.99 -2.91 -4.63
C GLN A 47 -9.50 -2.52 -6.03
N TYR A 48 -8.19 -2.57 -6.27
CA TYR A 48 -7.62 -2.35 -7.59
C TYR A 48 -8.21 -3.29 -8.64
N ARG A 49 -8.28 -4.60 -8.36
CA ARG A 49 -8.83 -5.59 -9.30
C ARG A 49 -10.29 -5.31 -9.63
N LYS A 50 -11.11 -4.92 -8.66
CA LYS A 50 -12.51 -4.55 -8.90
C LYS A 50 -12.61 -3.37 -9.86
N LEU A 51 -11.85 -2.30 -9.62
CA LEU A 51 -11.81 -1.13 -10.49
C LEU A 51 -11.26 -1.48 -11.88
N ALA A 52 -10.21 -2.29 -11.94
CA ALA A 52 -9.59 -2.69 -13.21
C ALA A 52 -10.50 -3.54 -14.10
N MET A 53 -11.42 -4.31 -13.52
CA MET A 53 -12.41 -5.10 -14.27
C MET A 53 -13.41 -4.21 -15.01
N ASP A 54 -13.69 -3.01 -14.52
CA ASP A 54 -14.62 -2.05 -15.12
C ASP A 54 -13.94 -1.17 -16.17
N ILE A 55 -12.60 -1.15 -16.21
CA ILE A 55 -11.85 -0.37 -17.20
C ILE A 55 -11.78 -1.15 -18.51
N PRO A 56 -12.25 -0.57 -19.65
CA PRO A 56 -12.10 -1.21 -20.95
C PRO A 56 -10.65 -1.57 -21.29
N VAL A 57 -10.44 -2.75 -21.83
CA VAL A 57 -9.11 -3.26 -22.20
C VAL A 57 -8.38 -2.27 -23.11
N ASP A 58 -9.08 -1.62 -24.06
CA ASP A 58 -8.48 -0.63 -24.95
C ASP A 58 -7.87 0.56 -24.17
N ALA A 59 -8.48 1.01 -23.07
CA ALA A 59 -7.89 2.02 -22.19
C ALA A 59 -6.62 1.50 -21.51
N LEU A 60 -6.66 0.26 -21.03
CA LEU A 60 -5.53 -0.38 -20.34
C LEU A 60 -4.32 -0.60 -21.25
N ILE A 61 -4.54 -0.82 -22.55
CA ILE A 61 -3.47 -0.98 -23.55
C ILE A 61 -3.12 0.32 -24.30
N GLY A 62 -3.70 1.45 -23.86
CA GLY A 62 -3.37 2.77 -24.38
C GLY A 62 -4.00 3.13 -25.72
N LYS A 63 -5.04 2.41 -26.16
CA LYS A 63 -5.80 2.76 -27.38
C LYS A 63 -6.79 3.90 -27.10
N PRO A 64 -7.10 4.74 -28.11
CA PRO A 64 -8.13 5.76 -28.01
C PRO A 64 -9.50 5.13 -27.78
N ILE A 65 -10.34 5.72 -26.92
CA ILE A 65 -11.70 5.29 -26.67
C ILE A 65 -12.66 6.35 -27.18
N ASN A 66 -13.47 5.99 -28.17
CA ASN A 66 -14.39 6.91 -28.82
C ASN A 66 -15.82 6.90 -28.23
N ASN A 67 -16.19 5.84 -27.49
CA ASN A 67 -17.53 5.63 -26.95
C ASN A 67 -17.50 5.50 -25.43
N LYS A 68 -18.51 6.03 -24.70
CA LYS A 68 -18.69 5.96 -23.23
C LYS A 68 -17.68 6.81 -22.42
N LYS A 69 -17.44 8.05 -22.84
CA LYS A 69 -16.47 8.94 -22.15
C LYS A 69 -16.84 9.19 -20.68
N ASP A 70 -18.10 9.37 -20.33
CA ASP A 70 -18.51 9.74 -18.98
C ASP A 70 -18.39 8.57 -17.99
N GLU A 71 -18.82 7.36 -18.36
CA GLU A 71 -18.65 6.15 -17.54
C GLU A 71 -17.15 5.85 -17.30
N LEU A 72 -16.35 5.88 -18.36
CA LEU A 72 -14.93 5.63 -18.27
C LEU A 72 -14.20 6.67 -17.41
N ARG A 73 -14.63 7.94 -17.51
CA ARG A 73 -14.07 9.03 -16.71
C ARG A 73 -14.29 8.81 -15.21
N GLU A 74 -15.49 8.36 -14.81
CA GLU A 74 -15.83 8.06 -13.43
C GLU A 74 -14.98 6.86 -12.91
N ILE A 75 -14.86 5.79 -13.70
CA ILE A 75 -14.04 4.64 -13.35
C ILE A 75 -12.57 5.03 -13.18
N ILE A 76 -12.03 5.84 -14.08
CA ILE A 76 -10.65 6.33 -13.99
C ILE A 76 -10.48 7.26 -12.78
N TYR A 77 -11.47 8.11 -12.46
CA TYR A 77 -11.43 8.94 -11.26
C TYR A 77 -11.30 8.07 -10.00
N ASN A 78 -12.12 7.03 -9.86
CA ASN A 78 -12.07 6.11 -8.74
C ASN A 78 -10.73 5.35 -8.66
N TYR A 79 -10.15 4.99 -9.81
CA TYR A 79 -8.80 4.42 -9.87
C TYR A 79 -7.74 5.40 -9.38
N LEU A 80 -7.81 6.68 -9.78
CA LEU A 80 -6.87 7.71 -9.35
C LEU A 80 -7.00 8.03 -7.85
N ASP A 81 -8.20 7.95 -7.29
CA ASP A 81 -8.43 8.06 -5.85
C ASP A 81 -7.72 6.93 -5.09
N LEU A 82 -7.87 5.70 -5.55
CA LEU A 82 -7.13 4.56 -5.00
C LEU A 82 -5.61 4.76 -5.09
N CYS A 83 -5.09 5.26 -6.23
CA CYS A 83 -3.66 5.55 -6.38
C CYS A 83 -3.18 6.62 -5.39
N ASN A 84 -3.99 7.64 -5.15
CA ASN A 84 -3.69 8.68 -4.17
C ASN A 84 -3.68 8.11 -2.74
N GLU A 85 -4.64 7.26 -2.38
CA GLU A 85 -4.68 6.57 -1.10
C GLU A 85 -3.45 5.66 -0.91
N GLN A 86 -3.11 4.84 -1.90
CA GLN A 86 -1.92 3.98 -1.88
C GLN A 86 -0.64 4.79 -1.66
N THR A 87 -0.50 5.93 -2.32
CA THR A 87 0.64 6.84 -2.17
C THR A 87 0.70 7.43 -0.76
N TYR A 88 -0.42 7.89 -0.23
CA TYR A 88 -0.53 8.40 1.12
C TYR A 88 -0.21 7.32 2.18
N LEU A 89 -0.72 6.11 2.00
CA LEU A 89 -0.43 4.98 2.91
C LEU A 89 1.04 4.58 2.90
N ARG A 90 1.70 4.69 1.74
CA ARG A 90 3.16 4.51 1.65
C ARG A 90 3.91 5.63 2.39
N GLN A 91 3.49 6.88 2.26
CA GLN A 91 4.03 8.01 3.05
C GLN A 91 3.93 7.73 4.55
N LYS A 92 2.83 7.15 5.01
CA LYS A 92 2.63 6.74 6.41
C LYS A 92 3.34 5.43 6.77
N LYS A 93 4.14 4.84 5.88
CA LYS A 93 4.89 3.59 6.09
C LYS A 93 4.00 2.38 6.40
N ARG A 94 2.72 2.42 6.02
CA ARG A 94 1.75 1.34 6.22
C ARG A 94 1.82 0.27 5.13
N VAL A 95 2.45 0.57 4.00
CA VAL A 95 2.67 -0.31 2.85
C VAL A 95 4.15 -0.69 2.79
N SER A 96 4.46 -1.95 2.51
CA SER A 96 5.83 -2.44 2.38
C SER A 96 6.54 -1.82 1.17
N LYS A 97 7.88 -1.80 1.20
CA LYS A 97 8.67 -1.26 0.10
C LYS A 97 8.53 -2.10 -1.18
N SER A 98 8.42 -3.43 -1.04
CA SER A 98 8.25 -4.34 -2.18
C SER A 98 6.94 -4.09 -2.90
N ARG A 99 5.83 -4.08 -2.17
CA ARG A 99 4.49 -3.83 -2.73
C ARG A 99 4.39 -2.45 -3.34
N TRP A 100 4.92 -1.43 -2.66
CA TRP A 100 4.96 -0.07 -3.19
C TRP A 100 5.66 0.03 -4.54
N LYS A 101 6.78 -0.67 -4.74
CA LYS A 101 7.49 -0.66 -6.02
C LYS A 101 6.58 -1.13 -7.17
N GLU A 102 5.89 -2.24 -6.96
CA GLU A 102 4.95 -2.80 -7.96
C GLU A 102 3.82 -1.81 -8.27
N TRP A 103 3.21 -1.22 -7.24
CA TRP A 103 2.14 -0.23 -7.41
C TRP A 103 2.63 1.04 -8.11
N ASN A 104 3.78 1.58 -7.70
CA ASN A 104 4.36 2.77 -8.30
C ASN A 104 4.62 2.60 -9.80
N ASP A 105 5.16 1.45 -10.20
CA ASP A 105 5.42 1.14 -11.61
C ASP A 105 4.08 1.04 -12.38
N GLY A 106 3.05 0.41 -11.83
CA GLY A 106 1.71 0.32 -12.41
C GLY A 106 1.00 1.68 -12.51
N ILE A 107 1.07 2.52 -11.47
CA ILE A 107 0.51 3.88 -11.47
C ILE A 107 1.16 4.72 -12.57
N LYS A 108 2.49 4.69 -12.64
CA LYS A 108 3.26 5.42 -13.66
C LYS A 108 2.89 4.98 -15.08
N ASP A 109 2.80 3.66 -15.30
CA ASP A 109 2.42 3.10 -16.59
C ASP A 109 1.00 3.53 -16.98
N ASN A 110 0.02 3.41 -16.10
CA ASN A 110 -1.35 3.80 -16.37
C ASN A 110 -1.48 5.30 -16.64
N LEU A 111 -0.84 6.17 -15.85
CA LEU A 111 -0.86 7.63 -16.06
C LEU A 111 -0.19 8.07 -17.37
N SER A 112 0.62 7.21 -18.00
CA SER A 112 1.18 7.47 -19.32
C SER A 112 0.17 7.26 -20.47
N LYS A 113 -0.91 6.51 -20.23
CA LYS A 113 -1.90 6.13 -21.24
C LYS A 113 -2.90 7.27 -21.50
N PRO A 114 -3.36 7.46 -22.76
CA PRO A 114 -4.16 8.62 -23.15
C PRO A 114 -5.40 8.86 -22.29
N ALA A 115 -6.21 7.82 -22.04
CA ALA A 115 -7.45 7.94 -21.29
C ALA A 115 -7.22 8.38 -19.84
N PHE A 116 -6.22 7.79 -19.16
CA PHE A 116 -5.87 8.14 -17.79
C PHE A 116 -5.26 9.54 -17.70
N LYS A 117 -4.40 9.89 -18.65
CA LYS A 117 -3.75 11.20 -18.73
C LYS A 117 -4.76 12.32 -18.94
N GLU A 118 -5.77 12.09 -19.78
CA GLU A 118 -6.85 13.07 -20.02
C GLU A 118 -7.58 13.38 -18.71
N VAL A 119 -8.08 12.37 -18.01
CA VAL A 119 -8.80 12.53 -16.73
C VAL A 119 -7.92 13.14 -15.65
N TRP A 120 -6.65 12.69 -15.55
CA TRP A 120 -5.71 13.22 -14.57
C TRP A 120 -5.42 14.70 -14.78
N ASN A 121 -5.24 15.13 -16.03
CA ASN A 121 -5.02 16.53 -16.35
C ASN A 121 -6.26 17.39 -16.04
N GLU A 122 -7.46 16.87 -16.32
CA GLU A 122 -8.71 17.55 -15.97
C GLU A 122 -8.85 17.73 -14.44
N ILE A 123 -8.52 16.72 -13.65
CA ILE A 123 -8.56 16.79 -12.18
C ILE A 123 -7.56 17.83 -11.69
N LYS A 124 -6.33 17.85 -12.22
CA LYS A 124 -5.30 18.84 -11.82
C LYS A 124 -5.74 20.27 -12.12
N ASP A 125 -6.48 20.48 -13.21
CA ASP A 125 -6.97 21.79 -13.61
C ASP A 125 -8.18 22.24 -12.76
N LYS A 126 -9.18 21.36 -12.61
CA LYS A 126 -10.46 21.72 -11.98
C LYS A 126 -10.52 21.48 -10.47
N ALA A 127 -9.70 20.58 -9.96
CA ALA A 127 -9.69 20.18 -8.54
C ALA A 127 -8.26 19.95 -8.02
N PRO A 128 -7.35 20.94 -8.06
CA PRO A 128 -5.92 20.78 -7.81
C PRO A 128 -5.55 20.29 -6.41
N THR A 129 -6.48 20.37 -5.46
CA THR A 129 -6.28 19.94 -4.07
C THR A 129 -6.80 18.54 -3.77
N THR A 130 -7.42 17.87 -4.73
CA THR A 130 -8.12 16.60 -4.49
C THR A 130 -7.15 15.42 -4.28
N PHE A 131 -6.19 15.24 -5.17
CA PHE A 131 -5.25 14.10 -5.11
C PHE A 131 -3.80 14.56 -4.85
N THR A 132 -3.59 15.14 -3.67
CA THR A 132 -2.31 15.79 -3.32
C THR A 132 -1.14 14.83 -3.25
N ALA A 133 -1.32 13.61 -2.70
CA ALA A 133 -0.24 12.63 -2.61
C ALA A 133 0.18 12.13 -4.00
N LEU A 134 -0.78 11.85 -4.89
CA LEU A 134 -0.51 11.45 -6.27
C LEU A 134 0.16 12.59 -7.06
N GLY A 135 -0.28 13.84 -6.85
CA GLY A 135 0.35 15.01 -7.47
C GLY A 135 1.81 15.21 -7.03
N LEU A 136 2.13 14.96 -5.75
CA LEU A 136 3.52 14.99 -5.27
C LEU A 136 4.36 13.85 -5.88
N LEU A 137 3.77 12.66 -6.04
CA LEU A 137 4.43 11.52 -6.65
C LEU A 137 4.80 11.82 -8.12
N GLU A 138 3.86 12.39 -8.89
CA GLU A 138 4.10 12.82 -10.28
C GLU A 138 5.19 13.89 -10.36
N LYS A 139 5.15 14.92 -9.49
CA LYS A 139 6.19 15.97 -9.43
C LYS A 139 7.57 15.39 -9.14
N GLY A 140 7.66 14.32 -8.35
CA GLY A 140 8.89 13.57 -8.10
C GLY A 140 9.26 12.58 -9.21
N GLU A 141 8.57 12.62 -10.37
CA GLU A 141 8.77 11.73 -11.52
C GLU A 141 8.71 10.22 -11.13
N PHE A 142 7.95 9.88 -10.09
CA PHE A 142 7.84 8.51 -9.54
C PHE A 142 9.18 7.92 -9.05
N LYS A 143 10.20 8.74 -8.84
CA LYS A 143 11.55 8.31 -8.46
C LYS A 143 11.76 8.29 -6.95
N ILE A 144 11.04 9.14 -6.22
CA ILE A 144 11.20 9.29 -4.77
C ILE A 144 10.12 8.47 -4.07
N ASP A 145 10.56 7.55 -3.21
CA ASP A 145 9.64 6.76 -2.37
C ASP A 145 8.91 7.68 -1.37
N PRO A 146 7.56 7.72 -1.37
CA PRO A 146 6.77 8.54 -0.46
C PRO A 146 7.10 8.35 1.03
N ALA A 147 7.61 7.20 1.42
CA ALA A 147 8.05 6.96 2.79
C ALA A 147 9.26 7.83 3.24
N LYS A 148 9.82 8.60 2.32
CA LYS A 148 10.96 9.52 2.55
C LYS A 148 10.55 11.01 2.52
N TRP A 149 9.27 11.29 2.27
CA TRP A 149 8.71 12.65 2.27
C TRP A 149 8.57 13.23 3.67
#